data_a665daf0b4cfe92bebc3c6c212aeb2a6
#
_entry.id   a665daf0b4cfe92bebc3c6c212aeb2a6
#
_cell.length_a   1.000
_cell.length_b   1.000
_cell.length_c   1.000
_cell.angle_alpha   90.00
_cell.angle_beta   90.00
_cell.angle_gamma   90.00
#
_symmetry.space_group_name_H-M   'P 1'
#
loop_
_entity.id
_entity.type
_entity.pdbx_description
1 polymer ?
#
loop_
_entity_poly.entity_id
_entity_poly.type
_entity_poly.pdbx_seq_one_letter_code
_entity_poly.pdbx_strand_id
1 'polypeptide(L)'
;MWGWDAACPQVRAANHTKYGILLDMRSWFAFVAIALAASAPAQAQLRGHGGPVRAVAVSADGTTALSGSFDSSAIRWSLARNAAEQVLRLHDDAVNAVALLKDGRAVTAGADGRIAIWSDGKAQPDTVLQGHTAPIVALAVSPDGATLASAAWDQTVRLWPLAGGAPRLLEGHTQNVNGVAFTPDGKAVVSAAYDLMLRIWPLDGGVPTVVTLPAPLSAVAVAADGEIVSAGANGVLYFLDRDGKQTGEVQASPTPVISLAVSPDGALVAAAGIRGSVTVIERKDRKLARTLVGPGLPVWSVAFLPDSRTMITGGADRMVRRWDAVTGDHIGAVALASPEDPLAAYAGDPGAEVYRACVACHTLSPDEGNRAGPTLAGIFGRRIASLPGYNFSEALKRLDIVWTPETVARLFEIGPTEYTPGTKMPEQRIGSAEDRKALTDFLAKATK
;
A
#
# COMPACT_ATOMS: atom_id res chain seq x y z
N MET A 1 30.79 -53.48 -43.51
CA MET A 1 30.20 -54.81 -43.73
C MET A 1 28.69 -54.61 -43.85
N TRP A 2 28.23 -54.85 -45.06
CA TRP A 2 26.93 -55.33 -45.52
C TRP A 2 25.70 -54.44 -45.03
N GLY A 3 24.90 -53.81 -45.82
CA GLY A 3 24.63 -53.85 -47.26
C GLY A 3 23.21 -54.24 -47.57
N TRP A 4 22.59 -53.40 -48.48
CA TRP A 4 21.46 -53.72 -49.39
C TRP A 4 20.05 -53.53 -48.85
N ASP A 5 19.25 -52.70 -49.40
CA ASP A 5 18.73 -52.35 -50.77
C ASP A 5 17.30 -52.83 -50.97
N ALA A 6 16.50 -51.92 -51.52
CA ALA A 6 15.50 -52.04 -52.59
C ALA A 6 14.20 -52.85 -52.27
N ALA A 7 13.01 -52.47 -52.68
CA ALA A 7 12.54 -51.92 -53.92
C ALA A 7 11.04 -51.62 -53.85
N CYS A 8 10.62 -50.63 -54.56
CA CYS A 8 9.23 -50.36 -54.99
C CYS A 8 8.76 -51.44 -56.00
N PRO A 9 7.49 -51.74 -56.14
CA PRO A 9 6.92 -51.71 -57.49
C PRO A 9 5.61 -50.96 -57.64
N GLN A 10 5.59 -50.19 -58.71
CA GLN A 10 4.38 -49.74 -59.40
C GLN A 10 3.62 -50.98 -59.96
N VAL A 11 2.32 -50.85 -60.19
CA VAL A 11 1.59 -51.22 -61.44
C VAL A 11 0.11 -50.96 -61.34
N ARG A 12 -0.36 -50.13 -62.23
CA ARG A 12 -1.41 -50.13 -63.25
C ARG A 12 -2.85 -49.73 -62.90
N ALA A 13 -3.26 -48.78 -63.70
CA ALA A 13 -4.61 -48.34 -64.01
C ALA A 13 -5.47 -49.43 -64.70
N ALA A 14 -6.76 -49.43 -64.38
CA ALA A 14 -7.77 -49.97 -65.29
C ALA A 14 -9.02 -49.08 -65.23
N ASN A 15 -9.43 -48.63 -66.39
CA ASN A 15 -10.65 -47.88 -66.75
C ASN A 15 -11.89 -48.77 -66.64
N HIS A 16 -13.03 -48.12 -66.49
CA HIS A 16 -14.41 -48.30 -67.02
C HIS A 16 -15.46 -48.27 -65.90
N THR A 17 -16.57 -47.55 -65.88
CA THR A 17 -17.47 -46.99 -66.89
C THR A 17 -18.57 -46.19 -66.13
N LYS A 18 -19.04 -45.17 -66.74
CA LYS A 18 -20.22 -44.35 -66.50
C LYS A 18 -21.40 -44.99 -65.77
N TYR A 19 -21.95 -44.29 -64.77
CA TYR A 19 -23.39 -43.96 -64.66
C TYR A 19 -23.53 -42.68 -63.84
N GLY A 20 -24.16 -41.68 -64.46
CA GLY A 20 -24.45 -40.44 -63.82
C GLY A 20 -25.68 -40.53 -62.92
N ILE A 21 -25.56 -39.96 -61.76
CA ILE A 21 -26.70 -39.48 -60.97
C ILE A 21 -26.34 -38.06 -60.54
N LEU A 22 -27.08 -37.09 -61.09
CA LEU A 22 -27.14 -35.74 -60.63
C LEU A 22 -27.75 -35.77 -59.24
N LEU A 23 -26.97 -35.48 -58.23
CA LEU A 23 -27.45 -35.12 -56.88
C LEU A 23 -26.86 -33.76 -56.53
N ASP A 24 -27.79 -32.91 -56.28
CA ASP A 24 -27.74 -31.51 -55.88
C ASP A 24 -26.64 -31.22 -54.81
N MET A 25 -25.59 -30.52 -55.20
CA MET A 25 -24.53 -30.04 -54.32
C MET A 25 -24.88 -28.66 -53.74
N ARG A 26 -25.97 -28.61 -52.95
CA ARG A 26 -26.31 -27.47 -52.11
C ARG A 26 -26.71 -27.93 -50.75
N SER A 27 -25.77 -28.27 -49.93
CA SER A 27 -25.87 -28.29 -48.45
C SER A 27 -24.76 -29.18 -47.93
N TRP A 28 -23.73 -28.60 -47.35
CA TRP A 28 -22.90 -29.14 -46.28
C TRP A 28 -21.59 -28.32 -46.23
N PHE A 29 -21.73 -27.01 -45.93
CA PHE A 29 -20.71 -26.28 -45.23
C PHE A 29 -21.36 -25.60 -44.03
N ALA A 30 -21.79 -26.39 -43.06
CA ALA A 30 -21.93 -25.93 -41.70
C ALA A 30 -20.52 -25.80 -41.12
N PHE A 31 -19.91 -24.62 -41.30
CA PHE A 31 -18.77 -24.21 -40.53
C PHE A 31 -19.23 -24.12 -39.07
N VAL A 32 -18.93 -25.16 -38.26
CA VAL A 32 -18.90 -25.04 -36.83
C VAL A 32 -17.73 -24.10 -36.52
N ALA A 33 -18.00 -22.81 -36.50
CA ALA A 33 -17.15 -21.82 -35.85
C ALA A 33 -17.21 -22.10 -34.35
N ILE A 34 -16.36 -23.02 -33.87
CA ILE A 34 -16.01 -23.08 -32.47
C ILE A 34 -15.32 -21.74 -32.20
N ALA A 35 -16.09 -20.78 -31.68
CA ALA A 35 -15.56 -19.60 -31.05
C ALA A 35 -14.75 -20.09 -29.85
N LEU A 36 -13.46 -20.30 -30.01
CA LEU A 36 -12.49 -20.29 -28.93
C LEU A 36 -12.60 -18.86 -28.36
N ALA A 37 -13.50 -18.68 -27.40
CA ALA A 37 -13.42 -17.59 -26.48
C ALA A 37 -12.07 -17.81 -25.77
N ALA A 38 -11.03 -17.16 -26.29
CA ALA A 38 -9.80 -16.98 -25.56
C ALA A 38 -10.19 -16.20 -24.30
N SER A 39 -10.47 -16.93 -23.21
CA SER A 39 -10.54 -16.33 -21.89
C SER A 39 -9.15 -15.70 -21.65
N ALA A 40 -9.09 -14.38 -21.87
CA ALA A 40 -7.93 -13.63 -21.42
C ALA A 40 -7.67 -14.05 -19.96
N PRO A 41 -6.44 -14.41 -19.58
CA PRO A 41 -6.16 -14.79 -18.19
C PRO A 41 -6.65 -13.63 -17.33
N ALA A 42 -7.55 -13.94 -16.40
CA ALA A 42 -8.09 -12.94 -15.49
C ALA A 42 -6.91 -12.34 -14.72
N GLN A 43 -6.54 -11.12 -15.06
CA GLN A 43 -5.47 -10.40 -14.37
C GLN A 43 -6.02 -10.04 -12.99
N ALA A 44 -5.61 -10.77 -11.96
CA ALA A 44 -6.04 -10.49 -10.58
C ALA A 44 -5.31 -9.30 -9.95
N GLN A 45 -4.44 -8.67 -10.68
CA GLN A 45 -3.70 -7.49 -10.24
C GLN A 45 -4.33 -6.25 -10.84
N LEU A 46 -4.68 -5.30 -9.96
CA LEU A 46 -5.25 -4.03 -10.39
C LEU A 46 -4.09 -3.07 -10.71
N ARG A 47 -3.97 -2.72 -12.00
CA ARG A 47 -2.93 -1.82 -12.52
C ARG A 47 -3.57 -0.53 -13.01
N GLY A 48 -2.99 0.62 -12.68
CA GLY A 48 -3.50 1.92 -13.14
C GLY A 48 -2.77 3.11 -12.53
N HIS A 49 -2.13 2.92 -11.39
CA HIS A 49 -1.34 3.99 -10.77
C HIS A 49 0.00 4.21 -11.49
N GLY A 50 0.36 5.49 -11.64
CA GLY A 50 1.67 5.92 -12.11
C GLY A 50 2.76 5.87 -11.05
N GLY A 51 2.38 5.83 -9.76
CA GLY A 51 3.27 5.78 -8.60
C GLY A 51 2.92 4.64 -7.65
N PRO A 52 3.74 4.44 -6.59
CA PRO A 52 3.47 3.47 -5.54
C PRO A 52 2.08 3.61 -4.92
N VAL A 53 1.43 2.48 -4.62
CA VAL A 53 0.13 2.45 -3.93
C VAL A 53 0.37 2.59 -2.44
N ARG A 54 -0.10 3.69 -1.85
CA ARG A 54 0.14 4.06 -0.44
C ARG A 54 -0.98 3.57 0.50
N ALA A 55 -2.20 3.50 0.00
CA ALA A 55 -3.37 3.13 0.79
C ALA A 55 -4.32 2.24 0.00
N VAL A 56 -4.99 1.32 0.68
CA VAL A 56 -6.10 0.52 0.12
C VAL A 56 -7.24 0.42 1.12
N ALA A 57 -8.46 0.38 0.61
CA ALA A 57 -9.68 0.10 1.37
C ALA A 57 -10.62 -0.78 0.54
N VAL A 58 -11.51 -1.50 1.21
CA VAL A 58 -12.50 -2.39 0.58
C VAL A 58 -13.89 -2.02 1.07
N SER A 59 -14.89 -2.07 0.20
CA SER A 59 -16.28 -1.86 0.55
C SER A 59 -16.81 -3.01 1.43
N ALA A 60 -17.83 -2.70 2.25
CA ALA A 60 -18.43 -3.66 3.17
C ALA A 60 -19.03 -4.89 2.47
N ASP A 61 -19.44 -4.77 1.20
CA ASP A 61 -19.94 -5.86 0.37
C ASP A 61 -18.85 -6.64 -0.39
N GLY A 62 -17.58 -6.19 -0.29
CA GLY A 62 -16.45 -6.82 -0.96
C GLY A 62 -16.40 -6.66 -2.48
N THR A 63 -17.23 -5.80 -3.07
CA THR A 63 -17.31 -5.64 -4.54
C THR A 63 -16.35 -4.56 -5.08
N THR A 64 -16.04 -3.57 -4.26
CA THR A 64 -15.25 -2.39 -4.63
C THR A 64 -13.99 -2.29 -3.78
N ALA A 65 -12.86 -1.97 -4.41
CA ALA A 65 -11.68 -1.49 -3.71
C ALA A 65 -11.41 -0.02 -4.05
N LEU A 66 -10.76 0.67 -3.14
CA LEU A 66 -10.25 2.02 -3.34
C LEU A 66 -8.76 2.01 -3.03
N SER A 67 -7.95 2.61 -3.90
CA SER A 67 -6.51 2.77 -3.66
C SER A 67 -6.10 4.23 -3.78
N GLY A 68 -5.18 4.66 -2.94
CA GLY A 68 -4.52 5.95 -2.99
C GLY A 68 -3.03 5.79 -3.29
N SER A 69 -2.43 6.73 -4.02
CA SER A 69 -1.07 6.60 -4.51
C SER A 69 -0.24 7.87 -4.33
N PHE A 70 1.06 7.68 -4.37
CA PHE A 70 2.05 8.76 -4.47
C PHE A 70 1.96 9.54 -5.79
N ASP A 71 1.20 9.07 -6.79
CA ASP A 71 0.91 9.80 -8.03
C ASP A 71 -0.19 10.87 -7.87
N SER A 72 -0.55 11.20 -6.63
CA SER A 72 -1.58 12.18 -6.24
C SER A 72 -3.00 11.80 -6.66
N SER A 73 -3.21 10.55 -7.08
CA SER A 73 -4.54 10.05 -7.46
C SER A 73 -5.05 8.95 -6.53
N ALA A 74 -6.36 8.78 -6.53
CA ALA A 74 -6.99 7.57 -6.04
C ALA A 74 -7.76 6.89 -7.17
N ILE A 75 -7.89 5.56 -7.09
CA ILE A 75 -8.61 4.77 -8.10
C ILE A 75 -9.63 3.89 -7.40
N ARG A 76 -10.87 3.96 -7.89
CA ARG A 76 -11.95 3.05 -7.55
C ARG A 76 -11.92 1.87 -8.50
N TRP A 77 -12.00 0.66 -7.97
CA TRP A 77 -11.85 -0.59 -8.70
C TRP A 77 -13.07 -1.48 -8.52
N SER A 78 -13.54 -2.09 -9.59
CA SER A 78 -14.41 -3.25 -9.51
C SER A 78 -13.57 -4.50 -9.26
N LEU A 79 -13.77 -5.16 -8.11
CA LEU A 79 -13.06 -6.40 -7.79
C LEU A 79 -13.55 -7.59 -8.62
N ALA A 80 -14.83 -7.58 -9.03
CA ALA A 80 -15.38 -8.61 -9.90
C ALA A 80 -14.83 -8.53 -11.33
N ARG A 81 -14.67 -7.32 -11.88
CA ARG A 81 -14.17 -7.09 -13.24
C ARG A 81 -12.66 -6.93 -13.33
N ASN A 82 -11.97 -6.82 -12.20
CA ASN A 82 -10.54 -6.46 -12.12
C ASN A 82 -10.19 -5.20 -12.93
N ALA A 83 -11.03 -4.18 -12.85
CA ALA A 83 -10.93 -2.99 -13.67
C ALA A 83 -11.08 -1.71 -12.86
N ALA A 84 -10.35 -0.66 -13.27
CA ALA A 84 -10.58 0.68 -12.77
C ALA A 84 -11.95 1.18 -13.25
N GLU A 85 -12.75 1.70 -12.33
CA GLU A 85 -14.05 2.31 -12.62
C GLU A 85 -13.97 3.82 -12.66
N GLN A 86 -13.14 4.37 -11.76
CA GLN A 86 -13.03 5.82 -11.62
C GLN A 86 -11.63 6.21 -11.12
N VAL A 87 -11.07 7.26 -11.70
CA VAL A 87 -9.83 7.90 -11.24
C VAL A 87 -10.19 9.23 -10.59
N LEU A 88 -9.83 9.39 -9.32
CA LEU A 88 -10.13 10.56 -8.48
C LEU A 88 -8.88 11.43 -8.39
N ARG A 89 -9.00 12.71 -8.81
CA ARG A 89 -7.88 13.66 -8.85
C ARG A 89 -8.30 14.98 -8.21
N LEU A 90 -7.74 15.29 -7.06
CA LEU A 90 -7.88 16.57 -6.36
C LEU A 90 -6.57 16.97 -5.68
N HIS A 91 -5.88 15.97 -5.12
CA HIS A 91 -4.75 16.23 -4.24
C HIS A 91 -3.54 16.74 -5.05
N ASP A 92 -2.84 17.71 -4.49
CA ASP A 92 -1.61 18.25 -5.07
C ASP A 92 -0.38 17.43 -4.67
N ASP A 93 -0.57 16.39 -3.83
CA ASP A 93 0.47 15.53 -3.30
C ASP A 93 -0.09 14.12 -3.07
N ALA A 94 0.74 13.21 -2.57
CA ALA A 94 0.39 11.81 -2.34
C ALA A 94 -0.95 11.64 -1.62
N VAL A 95 -1.77 10.71 -2.12
CA VAL A 95 -2.97 10.23 -1.42
C VAL A 95 -2.54 9.14 -0.43
N ASN A 96 -2.43 9.53 0.85
CA ASN A 96 -1.87 8.67 1.90
C ASN A 96 -2.89 7.77 2.58
N ALA A 97 -4.16 8.15 2.58
CA ALA A 97 -5.22 7.36 3.19
C ALA A 97 -6.49 7.40 2.35
N VAL A 98 -7.21 6.29 2.34
CA VAL A 98 -8.49 6.14 1.66
C VAL A 98 -9.48 5.39 2.55
N ALA A 99 -10.77 5.67 2.38
CA ALA A 99 -11.85 4.93 3.03
C ALA A 99 -13.07 4.85 2.11
N LEU A 100 -13.91 3.87 2.34
CA LEU A 100 -15.22 3.74 1.69
C LEU A 100 -16.31 3.91 2.76
N LEU A 101 -17.26 4.81 2.50
CA LEU A 101 -18.41 5.01 3.37
C LEU A 101 -19.45 3.92 3.15
N LYS A 102 -20.36 3.72 4.11
CA LYS A 102 -21.44 2.74 4.01
C LYS A 102 -22.39 2.97 2.83
N ASP A 103 -22.54 4.22 2.40
CA ASP A 103 -23.35 4.60 1.24
C ASP A 103 -22.61 4.49 -0.10
N GLY A 104 -21.39 3.93 -0.08
CA GLY A 104 -20.56 3.70 -1.24
C GLY A 104 -19.71 4.90 -1.67
N ARG A 105 -19.82 6.06 -1.04
CA ARG A 105 -18.94 7.19 -1.35
C ARG A 105 -17.50 6.88 -1.00
N ALA A 106 -16.58 7.34 -1.83
CA ALA A 106 -15.15 7.25 -1.57
C ALA A 106 -14.67 8.44 -0.75
N VAL A 107 -13.67 8.19 0.10
CA VAL A 107 -12.96 9.25 0.86
C VAL A 107 -11.48 9.12 0.56
N THR A 108 -10.84 10.24 0.22
CA THR A 108 -9.40 10.32 -0.01
C THR A 108 -8.81 11.39 0.90
N ALA A 109 -7.61 11.14 1.42
CA ALA A 109 -6.86 12.10 2.24
C ALA A 109 -5.40 12.15 1.82
N GLY A 110 -4.89 13.37 1.67
CA GLY A 110 -3.59 13.61 1.06
C GLY A 110 -2.53 14.16 2.01
N ALA A 111 -1.30 14.15 1.51
CA ALA A 111 -0.18 14.84 2.14
C ALA A 111 -0.35 16.38 2.10
N ASP A 112 -1.27 16.87 1.28
CA ASP A 112 -1.69 18.28 1.20
C ASP A 112 -2.61 18.73 2.36
N GLY A 113 -2.93 17.84 3.31
CA GLY A 113 -3.75 18.14 4.49
C GLY A 113 -5.26 18.23 4.20
N ARG A 114 -5.70 17.85 2.99
CA ARG A 114 -7.12 17.88 2.59
C ARG A 114 -7.72 16.47 2.63
N ILE A 115 -9.04 16.42 2.88
CA ILE A 115 -9.87 15.23 2.73
C ILE A 115 -10.93 15.55 1.68
N ALA A 116 -11.14 14.62 0.74
CA ALA A 116 -12.19 14.76 -0.27
C ALA A 116 -13.18 13.59 -0.18
N ILE A 117 -14.46 13.87 -0.31
CA ILE A 117 -15.55 12.90 -0.34
C ILE A 117 -16.16 12.89 -1.74
N TRP A 118 -16.33 11.71 -2.32
CA TRP A 118 -16.68 11.54 -3.71
C TRP A 118 -17.87 10.60 -3.87
N SER A 119 -18.89 11.04 -4.56
CA SER A 119 -19.94 10.14 -5.07
C SER A 119 -19.45 9.39 -6.30
N ASP A 120 -20.05 8.22 -6.52
CA ASP A 120 -19.74 7.40 -7.68
C ASP A 120 -20.02 8.13 -9.00
N GLY A 121 -19.13 7.95 -9.98
CA GLY A 121 -19.23 8.53 -11.31
C GLY A 121 -18.96 10.05 -11.40
N LYS A 122 -18.74 10.77 -10.29
CA LYS A 122 -18.45 12.20 -10.32
C LYS A 122 -16.96 12.49 -10.52
N ALA A 123 -16.65 13.39 -11.45
CA ALA A 123 -15.28 13.85 -11.72
C ALA A 123 -14.73 14.80 -10.63
N GLN A 124 -15.62 15.45 -9.86
CA GLN A 124 -15.27 16.38 -8.77
C GLN A 124 -15.79 15.84 -7.44
N PRO A 125 -15.11 16.13 -6.31
CA PRO A 125 -15.61 15.74 -5.00
C PRO A 125 -16.90 16.48 -4.64
N ASP A 126 -17.77 15.82 -3.89
CA ASP A 126 -18.96 16.46 -3.31
C ASP A 126 -18.58 17.45 -2.20
N THR A 127 -17.53 17.11 -1.45
CA THR A 127 -17.08 17.90 -0.28
C THR A 127 -15.58 17.80 -0.14
N VAL A 128 -14.95 18.92 0.18
CA VAL A 128 -13.54 18.99 0.59
C VAL A 128 -13.47 19.51 2.02
N LEU A 129 -12.94 18.68 2.93
CA LEU A 129 -12.74 19.04 4.33
C LEU A 129 -11.30 19.55 4.50
N GLN A 130 -11.16 20.68 5.18
CA GLN A 130 -9.88 21.33 5.44
C GLN A 130 -9.73 21.63 6.92
N GLY A 131 -8.51 21.61 7.42
CA GLY A 131 -8.22 21.91 8.82
C GLY A 131 -6.90 21.35 9.31
N HIS A 132 -6.46 20.18 8.80
CA HIS A 132 -5.11 19.69 9.08
C HIS A 132 -4.05 20.58 8.43
N THR A 133 -2.94 20.78 9.15
CA THR A 133 -1.83 21.65 8.73
C THR A 133 -0.59 20.86 8.28
N ALA A 134 -0.70 19.53 8.30
CA ALA A 134 0.34 18.58 7.85
C ALA A 134 -0.29 17.35 7.18
N PRO A 135 0.51 16.45 6.58
CA PRO A 135 0.02 15.26 5.91
C PRO A 135 -0.96 14.44 6.76
N ILE A 136 -2.12 14.13 6.17
CA ILE A 136 -3.05 13.15 6.72
C ILE A 136 -2.59 11.77 6.29
N VAL A 137 -2.50 10.82 7.22
CA VAL A 137 -1.92 9.50 6.96
C VAL A 137 -2.83 8.33 7.32
N ALA A 138 -3.90 8.56 8.07
CA ALA A 138 -4.89 7.53 8.38
C ALA A 138 -6.29 8.09 8.41
N LEU A 139 -7.27 7.29 8.00
CA LEU A 139 -8.69 7.52 8.05
C LEU A 139 -9.41 6.34 8.69
N ALA A 140 -10.45 6.62 9.46
CA ALA A 140 -11.38 5.60 9.95
C ALA A 140 -12.81 6.12 9.88
N VAL A 141 -13.76 5.25 9.56
CA VAL A 141 -15.20 5.56 9.54
C VAL A 141 -15.82 4.94 10.77
N SER A 142 -16.68 5.71 11.47
CA SER A 142 -17.38 5.21 12.65
C SER A 142 -18.31 4.03 12.31
N PRO A 143 -18.57 3.12 13.26
CA PRO A 143 -19.43 1.96 13.02
C PRO A 143 -20.85 2.30 12.59
N ASP A 144 -21.39 3.46 12.97
CA ASP A 144 -22.68 3.97 12.52
C ASP A 144 -22.62 4.65 11.13
N GLY A 145 -21.42 4.95 10.65
CA GLY A 145 -21.20 5.65 9.37
C GLY A 145 -21.43 7.16 9.45
N ALA A 146 -21.59 7.74 10.64
CA ALA A 146 -21.91 9.15 10.80
C ALA A 146 -20.69 10.07 10.93
N THR A 147 -19.54 9.53 11.33
CA THR A 147 -18.32 10.28 11.59
C THR A 147 -17.11 9.69 10.88
N LEU A 148 -16.29 10.56 10.32
CA LEU A 148 -14.96 10.23 9.81
C LEU A 148 -13.91 10.71 10.82
N ALA A 149 -12.97 9.86 11.18
CA ALA A 149 -11.78 10.24 11.93
C ALA A 149 -10.57 10.32 10.98
N SER A 150 -9.72 11.32 11.19
CA SER A 150 -8.45 11.47 10.48
C SER A 150 -7.31 11.69 11.45
N ALA A 151 -6.16 11.06 11.19
CA ALA A 151 -4.92 11.24 11.91
C ALA A 151 -3.88 11.90 11.00
N ALA A 152 -3.17 12.88 11.53
CA ALA A 152 -2.22 13.65 10.75
C ALA A 152 -0.89 13.93 11.49
N TRP A 153 0.10 14.33 10.73
CA TRP A 153 1.42 14.69 11.24
C TRP A 153 1.46 16.09 11.89
N ASP A 154 0.32 16.78 11.94
CA ASP A 154 0.13 17.96 12.77
C ASP A 154 -0.13 17.62 14.25
N GLN A 155 0.10 16.35 14.65
CA GLN A 155 -0.04 15.82 16.00
C GLN A 155 -1.49 15.71 16.50
N THR A 156 -2.47 15.85 15.60
CA THR A 156 -3.89 15.85 15.94
C THR A 156 -4.67 14.71 15.30
N VAL A 157 -5.77 14.35 15.94
CA VAL A 157 -6.86 13.59 15.34
C VAL A 157 -8.06 14.53 15.21
N ARG A 158 -8.75 14.46 14.06
CA ARG A 158 -9.99 15.22 13.83
C ARG A 158 -11.15 14.28 13.56
N LEU A 159 -12.30 14.63 14.14
CA LEU A 159 -13.56 13.91 13.94
C LEU A 159 -14.47 14.81 13.11
N TRP A 160 -14.86 14.35 11.94
CA TRP A 160 -15.66 15.09 10.97
C TRP A 160 -17.05 14.49 10.89
N PRO A 161 -18.10 15.23 11.31
CA PRO A 161 -19.48 14.80 11.10
C PRO A 161 -19.78 14.73 9.59
N LEU A 162 -20.17 13.56 9.07
CA LEU A 162 -20.43 13.39 7.63
C LEU A 162 -21.74 14.04 7.17
N ALA A 163 -22.62 14.39 8.09
CA ALA A 163 -23.78 15.21 7.83
C ALA A 163 -23.48 16.73 7.74
N GLY A 164 -22.21 17.12 7.95
CA GLY A 164 -21.74 18.50 7.99
C GLY A 164 -21.61 19.03 9.40
N GLY A 165 -20.94 20.17 9.53
CA GLY A 165 -20.64 20.82 10.82
C GLY A 165 -19.15 20.95 11.09
N ALA A 166 -18.81 21.60 12.20
CA ALA A 166 -17.41 21.79 12.60
C ALA A 166 -16.78 20.45 13.07
N PRO A 167 -15.53 20.16 12.71
CA PRO A 167 -14.84 19.00 13.24
C PRO A 167 -14.52 19.17 14.72
N ARG A 168 -14.57 18.07 15.47
CA ARG A 168 -14.01 18.00 16.82
C ARG A 168 -12.53 17.69 16.73
N LEU A 169 -11.72 18.50 17.39
CA LEU A 169 -10.27 18.32 17.47
C LEU A 169 -9.92 17.52 18.73
N LEU A 170 -9.06 16.50 18.57
CA LEU A 170 -8.48 15.73 19.66
C LEU A 170 -6.97 16.03 19.72
N GLU A 171 -6.57 16.74 20.78
CA GLU A 171 -5.19 17.19 21.01
C GLU A 171 -4.57 16.46 22.20
N GLY A 172 -3.26 16.25 22.14
CA GLY A 172 -2.51 15.65 23.25
C GLY A 172 -1.33 14.78 22.80
N HIS A 173 -1.28 14.34 21.55
CA HIS A 173 -0.06 13.77 21.00
C HIS A 173 1.00 14.84 20.80
N THR A 174 2.26 14.49 20.99
CA THR A 174 3.40 15.40 20.88
C THR A 174 4.27 15.13 19.66
N GLN A 175 3.92 14.12 18.88
CA GLN A 175 4.56 13.79 17.61
C GLN A 175 3.48 13.31 16.60
N ASN A 176 3.94 12.97 15.39
CA ASN A 176 3.11 12.54 14.27
C ASN A 176 2.14 11.42 14.67
N VAL A 177 0.84 11.63 14.44
CA VAL A 177 -0.19 10.61 14.62
C VAL A 177 -0.29 9.79 13.33
N ASN A 178 -0.03 8.49 13.42
CA ASN A 178 0.12 7.61 12.27
C ASN A 178 -1.04 6.64 12.06
N GLY A 179 -1.85 6.43 13.08
CA GLY A 179 -2.99 5.52 13.01
C GLY A 179 -4.18 6.03 13.80
N VAL A 180 -5.38 5.72 13.30
CA VAL A 180 -6.65 6.00 13.97
C VAL A 180 -7.64 4.88 13.67
N ALA A 181 -8.41 4.48 14.67
CA ALA A 181 -9.48 3.49 14.53
C ALA A 181 -10.61 3.80 15.50
N PHE A 182 -11.84 3.45 15.16
CA PHE A 182 -12.96 3.47 16.09
C PHE A 182 -13.04 2.15 16.88
N THR A 183 -13.54 2.22 18.10
CA THR A 183 -13.99 1.03 18.81
C THR A 183 -15.27 0.48 18.16
N PRO A 184 -15.51 -0.85 18.19
CA PRO A 184 -16.65 -1.46 17.51
C PRO A 184 -18.01 -0.97 18.00
N ASP A 185 -18.09 -0.55 19.26
CA ASP A 185 -19.29 0.05 19.86
C ASP A 185 -19.49 1.53 19.51
N GLY A 186 -18.55 2.14 18.78
CA GLY A 186 -18.58 3.53 18.37
C GLY A 186 -18.40 4.53 19.51
N LYS A 187 -18.02 4.10 20.72
CA LYS A 187 -17.91 4.97 21.89
C LYS A 187 -16.58 5.66 22.07
N ALA A 188 -15.54 5.16 21.41
CA ALA A 188 -14.21 5.76 21.47
C ALA A 188 -13.48 5.72 20.13
N VAL A 189 -12.46 6.55 20.03
CA VAL A 189 -11.45 6.52 18.97
C VAL A 189 -10.12 6.15 19.61
N VAL A 190 -9.36 5.32 18.92
CA VAL A 190 -7.99 4.94 19.31
C VAL A 190 -7.02 5.57 18.33
N SER A 191 -5.97 6.20 18.84
CA SER A 191 -4.90 6.76 18.01
C SER A 191 -3.53 6.25 18.44
N ALA A 192 -2.62 6.15 17.46
CA ALA A 192 -1.25 5.69 17.66
C ALA A 192 -0.28 6.69 17.03
N ALA A 193 0.77 7.08 17.77
CA ALA A 193 1.69 8.14 17.35
C ALA A 193 3.16 7.80 17.62
N TYR A 194 4.05 8.58 17.01
CA TYR A 194 5.50 8.43 17.21
C TYR A 194 5.98 8.87 18.60
N ASP A 195 5.14 9.54 19.40
CA ASP A 195 5.41 9.89 20.79
C ASP A 195 5.41 8.71 21.76
N LEU A 196 5.39 7.48 21.28
CA LEU A 196 5.30 6.22 22.00
C LEU A 196 3.90 5.97 22.60
N MET A 197 2.93 6.83 22.34
CA MET A 197 1.63 6.78 23.01
C MET A 197 0.55 6.23 22.11
N LEU A 198 -0.24 5.35 22.68
CA LEU A 198 -1.57 4.99 22.21
C LEU A 198 -2.57 5.74 23.10
N ARG A 199 -3.56 6.38 22.48
CA ARG A 199 -4.61 7.10 23.19
C ARG A 199 -5.99 6.56 22.83
N ILE A 200 -6.83 6.35 23.85
CA ILE A 200 -8.22 5.97 23.71
C ILE A 200 -9.04 7.17 24.13
N TRP A 201 -9.78 7.75 23.17
CA TRP A 201 -10.53 8.99 23.32
C TRP A 201 -12.02 8.68 23.42
N PRO A 202 -12.64 8.81 24.62
CA PRO A 202 -14.08 8.68 24.75
C PRO A 202 -14.81 9.74 23.94
N LEU A 203 -15.84 9.36 23.19
CA LEU A 203 -16.59 10.30 22.35
C LEU A 203 -17.64 11.09 23.13
N ASP A 204 -18.01 10.65 24.32
CA ASP A 204 -18.88 11.35 25.27
C ASP A 204 -18.21 12.52 25.98
N GLY A 205 -16.89 12.75 25.75
CA GLY A 205 -16.14 13.86 26.37
C GLY A 205 -15.36 13.47 27.62
N GLY A 206 -15.27 12.19 27.94
CA GLY A 206 -14.45 11.68 29.04
C GLY A 206 -12.94 11.94 28.85
N VAL A 207 -12.16 11.72 29.92
CA VAL A 207 -10.70 11.86 29.91
C VAL A 207 -10.10 10.72 29.07
N PRO A 208 -9.20 11.01 28.12
CA PRO A 208 -8.54 9.97 27.34
C PRO A 208 -7.68 9.03 28.20
N THR A 209 -7.77 7.73 27.94
CA THR A 209 -6.78 6.77 28.44
C THR A 209 -5.50 6.91 27.62
N VAL A 210 -4.35 7.00 28.29
CA VAL A 210 -3.04 7.13 27.66
C VAL A 210 -2.19 5.92 28.03
N VAL A 211 -1.70 5.22 27.02
CA VAL A 211 -0.84 4.04 27.19
C VAL A 211 0.50 4.33 26.54
N THR A 212 1.59 4.21 27.30
CA THR A 212 2.95 4.31 26.76
C THR A 212 3.45 2.92 26.36
N LEU A 213 3.90 2.76 25.12
CA LEU A 213 4.45 1.53 24.57
C LEU A 213 5.96 1.67 24.30
N PRO A 214 6.71 0.55 24.22
CA PRO A 214 8.17 0.60 24.15
C PRO A 214 8.77 1.21 22.88
N ALA A 215 7.98 1.43 21.83
CA ALA A 215 8.45 1.94 20.54
C ALA A 215 7.49 2.98 19.95
N PRO A 216 7.97 3.88 19.06
CA PRO A 216 7.11 4.75 18.28
C PRO A 216 6.07 3.93 17.50
N LEU A 217 4.82 4.39 17.48
CA LEU A 217 3.72 3.64 16.89
C LEU A 217 3.43 4.10 15.46
N SER A 218 3.30 3.17 14.56
CA SER A 218 3.13 3.40 13.10
C SER A 218 1.72 3.11 12.59
N ALA A 219 0.95 2.26 13.27
CA ALA A 219 -0.41 1.90 12.88
C ALA A 219 -1.21 1.39 14.09
N VAL A 220 -2.54 1.43 13.97
CA VAL A 220 -3.47 0.83 14.95
C VAL A 220 -4.68 0.24 14.21
N ALA A 221 -5.18 -0.87 14.72
CA ALA A 221 -6.44 -1.48 14.33
C ALA A 221 -7.19 -1.97 15.58
N VAL A 222 -8.51 -2.05 15.51
CA VAL A 222 -9.36 -2.55 16.59
C VAL A 222 -10.19 -3.72 16.05
N ALA A 223 -10.13 -4.85 16.74
CA ALA A 223 -10.89 -6.03 16.39
C ALA A 223 -12.36 -5.91 16.82
N ALA A 224 -13.24 -6.75 16.26
CA ALA A 224 -14.68 -6.72 16.55
C ALA A 224 -15.03 -6.97 18.02
N ASP A 225 -14.17 -7.65 18.79
CA ASP A 225 -14.31 -7.87 20.24
C ASP A 225 -13.75 -6.71 21.10
N GLY A 226 -13.19 -5.68 20.45
CA GLY A 226 -12.63 -4.50 21.11
C GLY A 226 -11.15 -4.62 21.43
N GLU A 227 -10.46 -5.73 21.12
CA GLU A 227 -9.01 -5.81 21.29
C GLU A 227 -8.32 -4.84 20.32
N ILE A 228 -7.39 -4.08 20.85
CA ILE A 228 -6.59 -3.11 20.12
C ILE A 228 -5.27 -3.74 19.71
N VAL A 229 -4.88 -3.58 18.45
CA VAL A 229 -3.56 -4.00 17.94
C VAL A 229 -2.83 -2.78 17.44
N SER A 230 -1.64 -2.50 17.98
CA SER A 230 -0.80 -1.39 17.54
C SER A 230 0.54 -1.90 17.03
N ALA A 231 1.04 -1.31 15.96
CA ALA A 231 2.34 -1.65 15.40
C ALA A 231 3.42 -0.66 15.85
N GLY A 232 4.55 -1.19 16.29
CA GLY A 232 5.72 -0.41 16.61
C GLY A 232 6.69 -0.27 15.42
N ALA A 233 7.43 0.83 15.41
CA ALA A 233 8.52 1.06 14.46
C ALA A 233 9.69 0.04 14.64
N ASN A 234 9.69 -0.71 15.74
CA ASN A 234 10.59 -1.85 16.01
C ASN A 234 10.08 -3.18 15.40
N GLY A 235 8.96 -3.15 14.69
CA GLY A 235 8.37 -4.34 14.06
C GLY A 235 7.57 -5.24 15.00
N VAL A 236 7.34 -4.82 16.23
CA VAL A 236 6.53 -5.53 17.22
C VAL A 236 5.07 -5.11 17.11
N LEU A 237 4.15 -6.06 17.18
CA LEU A 237 2.73 -5.78 17.39
C LEU A 237 2.42 -5.91 18.88
N TYR A 238 1.80 -4.87 19.42
CA TYR A 238 1.31 -4.81 20.80
C TYR A 238 -0.20 -5.05 20.79
N PHE A 239 -0.65 -5.96 21.63
CA PHE A 239 -2.06 -6.29 21.82
C PHE A 239 -2.53 -5.74 23.14
N LEU A 240 -3.65 -5.02 23.13
CA LEU A 240 -4.21 -4.39 24.33
C LEU A 240 -5.71 -4.72 24.40
N ASP A 241 -6.21 -4.81 25.63
CA ASP A 241 -7.67 -4.88 25.82
C ASP A 241 -8.33 -3.53 25.55
N ARG A 242 -9.66 -3.50 25.62
CA ARG A 242 -10.46 -2.28 25.38
C ARG A 242 -10.14 -1.12 26.33
N ASP A 243 -9.58 -1.41 27.50
CA ASP A 243 -9.23 -0.42 28.51
C ASP A 243 -7.78 0.07 28.39
N GLY A 244 -7.04 -0.49 27.42
CA GLY A 244 -5.66 -0.13 27.11
C GLY A 244 -4.61 -0.92 27.89
N LYS A 245 -4.98 -2.00 28.61
CA LYS A 245 -4.01 -2.86 29.25
C LYS A 245 -3.39 -3.79 28.22
N GLN A 246 -2.05 -3.81 28.14
CA GLN A 246 -1.33 -4.74 27.26
C GLN A 246 -1.57 -6.19 27.67
N THR A 247 -1.99 -7.02 26.73
CA THR A 247 -2.32 -8.45 26.88
C THR A 247 -1.30 -9.36 26.22
N GLY A 248 -0.46 -8.81 25.34
CA GLY A 248 0.59 -9.58 24.66
C GLY A 248 1.34 -8.75 23.64
N GLU A 249 2.38 -9.38 23.06
CA GLU A 249 3.15 -8.80 21.95
C GLU A 249 3.70 -9.89 21.03
N VAL A 250 3.98 -9.55 19.79
CA VAL A 250 4.57 -10.46 18.78
C VAL A 250 5.54 -9.69 17.90
N GLN A 251 6.76 -10.22 17.74
CA GLN A 251 7.68 -9.73 16.72
C GLN A 251 7.16 -10.14 15.32
N ALA A 252 6.52 -9.22 14.62
CA ALA A 252 5.94 -9.49 13.31
C ALA A 252 6.94 -9.29 12.16
N SER A 253 7.91 -8.40 12.34
CA SER A 253 8.90 -8.05 11.31
C SER A 253 10.20 -7.60 11.98
N PRO A 254 11.38 -7.86 11.40
CA PRO A 254 12.63 -7.26 11.85
C PRO A 254 12.74 -5.76 11.52
N THR A 255 11.78 -5.21 10.79
CA THR A 255 11.73 -3.82 10.32
C THR A 255 10.37 -3.20 10.65
N PRO A 256 10.22 -1.87 10.57
CA PRO A 256 8.95 -1.21 10.85
C PRO A 256 7.77 -1.83 10.10
N VAL A 257 6.71 -2.12 10.84
CA VAL A 257 5.38 -2.38 10.30
C VAL A 257 4.71 -1.03 10.06
N ILE A 258 4.13 -0.84 8.88
CA ILE A 258 3.57 0.46 8.46
C ILE A 258 2.07 0.44 8.20
N SER A 259 1.48 -0.75 8.10
CA SER A 259 0.04 -0.91 7.97
C SER A 259 -0.42 -2.18 8.67
N LEU A 260 -1.57 -2.10 9.30
CA LEU A 260 -2.25 -3.19 9.99
C LEU A 260 -3.68 -3.36 9.47
N ALA A 261 -4.14 -4.60 9.42
CA ALA A 261 -5.54 -4.93 9.27
C ALA A 261 -5.89 -6.14 10.14
N VAL A 262 -7.05 -6.11 10.75
CA VAL A 262 -7.66 -7.26 11.43
C VAL A 262 -8.72 -7.83 10.50
N SER A 263 -8.79 -9.17 10.36
CA SER A 263 -9.85 -9.81 9.59
C SER A 263 -11.23 -9.54 10.20
N PRO A 264 -12.31 -9.41 9.40
CA PRO A 264 -13.65 -9.13 9.92
C PRO A 264 -14.13 -10.10 11.00
N ASP A 265 -13.77 -11.39 10.91
CA ASP A 265 -14.05 -12.40 11.93
C ASP A 265 -13.14 -12.30 13.18
N GLY A 266 -12.14 -11.42 13.15
CA GLY A 266 -11.20 -11.22 14.22
C GLY A 266 -10.16 -12.32 14.39
N ALA A 267 -10.08 -13.30 13.49
CA ALA A 267 -9.14 -14.42 13.64
C ALA A 267 -7.70 -14.07 13.30
N LEU A 268 -7.49 -13.21 12.31
CA LEU A 268 -6.19 -12.89 11.75
C LEU A 268 -5.83 -11.41 11.91
N VAL A 269 -4.54 -11.15 12.05
CA VAL A 269 -3.93 -9.82 11.92
C VAL A 269 -2.92 -9.87 10.79
N ALA A 270 -3.05 -8.96 9.83
CA ALA A 270 -2.06 -8.76 8.77
C ALA A 270 -1.23 -7.52 9.05
N ALA A 271 0.08 -7.65 9.00
CA ALA A 271 1.07 -6.60 9.26
C ALA A 271 1.95 -6.41 8.03
N ALA A 272 1.82 -5.27 7.36
CA ALA A 272 2.61 -4.93 6.17
C ALA A 272 3.86 -4.15 6.54
N GLY A 273 5.00 -4.55 6.00
CA GLY A 273 6.31 -4.00 6.33
C GLY A 273 7.07 -3.40 5.14
N ILE A 274 8.07 -2.60 5.44
CA ILE A 274 8.87 -1.88 4.43
C ILE A 274 9.79 -2.77 3.59
N ARG A 275 10.01 -4.03 3.99
CA ARG A 275 10.82 -4.99 3.21
C ARG A 275 10.00 -5.88 2.25
N GLY A 276 8.75 -5.53 1.98
CA GLY A 276 7.96 -6.20 0.95
C GLY A 276 7.27 -7.48 1.41
N SER A 277 7.20 -7.72 2.71
CA SER A 277 6.45 -8.84 3.30
C SER A 277 5.21 -8.37 4.02
N VAL A 278 4.20 -9.23 4.03
CA VAL A 278 3.04 -9.12 4.91
C VAL A 278 3.06 -10.34 5.83
N THR A 279 3.16 -10.08 7.12
CA THR A 279 3.09 -11.12 8.13
C THR A 279 1.64 -11.30 8.56
N VAL A 280 1.14 -12.52 8.47
CA VAL A 280 -0.19 -12.92 8.95
C VAL A 280 -0.03 -13.65 10.27
N ILE A 281 -0.76 -13.20 11.28
CA ILE A 281 -0.70 -13.68 12.65
C ILE A 281 -2.06 -14.20 13.08
N GLU A 282 -2.13 -15.38 13.66
CA GLU A 282 -3.29 -15.88 14.37
C GLU A 282 -3.48 -15.06 15.65
N ARG A 283 -4.52 -14.23 15.69
CA ARG A 283 -4.70 -13.24 16.74
C ARG A 283 -4.84 -13.86 18.13
N LYS A 284 -5.63 -14.91 18.27
CA LYS A 284 -5.91 -15.56 19.55
C LYS A 284 -4.66 -16.15 20.22
N ASP A 285 -3.86 -16.85 19.42
CA ASP A 285 -2.69 -17.58 19.92
C ASP A 285 -1.40 -16.77 19.85
N ARG A 286 -1.46 -15.56 19.29
CA ARG A 286 -0.27 -14.68 19.07
C ARG A 286 0.81 -15.38 18.25
N LYS A 287 0.42 -16.24 17.30
CA LYS A 287 1.35 -17.02 16.50
C LYS A 287 1.43 -16.51 15.08
N LEU A 288 2.64 -16.49 14.55
CA LEU A 288 2.88 -16.26 13.14
C LEU A 288 2.27 -17.42 12.35
N ALA A 289 1.21 -17.14 11.57
CA ALA A 289 0.61 -18.13 10.69
C ALA A 289 1.47 -18.28 9.42
N ARG A 290 1.86 -17.16 8.82
CA ARG A 290 2.70 -17.13 7.60
C ARG A 290 3.25 -15.75 7.28
N THR A 291 4.17 -15.73 6.34
CA THR A 291 4.69 -14.51 5.74
C THR A 291 4.43 -14.55 4.23
N LEU A 292 3.72 -13.57 3.72
CA LEU A 292 3.51 -13.38 2.29
C LEU A 292 4.68 -12.56 1.76
N VAL A 293 5.40 -13.11 0.80
CA VAL A 293 6.55 -12.46 0.20
C VAL A 293 6.14 -11.89 -1.15
N GLY A 294 6.14 -10.59 -1.25
CA GLY A 294 5.93 -9.86 -2.50
C GLY A 294 7.23 -9.79 -3.34
N PRO A 295 7.27 -8.90 -4.35
CA PRO A 295 8.43 -8.75 -5.24
C PRO A 295 9.67 -8.10 -4.58
N GLY A 296 9.77 -8.10 -3.24
CA GLY A 296 10.87 -7.49 -2.50
C GLY A 296 10.79 -5.97 -2.36
N LEU A 297 9.70 -5.36 -2.81
CA LEU A 297 9.45 -3.92 -2.70
C LEU A 297 8.49 -3.63 -1.52
N PRO A 298 8.58 -2.47 -0.85
CA PRO A 298 7.73 -2.12 0.27
C PRO A 298 6.24 -2.33 -0.01
N VAL A 299 5.54 -2.94 0.97
CA VAL A 299 4.07 -3.01 1.01
C VAL A 299 3.59 -1.93 1.98
N TRP A 300 2.87 -0.94 1.45
CA TRP A 300 2.47 0.25 2.20
C TRP A 300 1.12 0.13 2.87
N SER A 301 0.29 -0.78 2.40
CA SER A 301 -1.07 -0.94 2.93
C SER A 301 -1.59 -2.36 2.75
N VAL A 302 -2.48 -2.75 3.66
CA VAL A 302 -3.18 -4.03 3.64
C VAL A 302 -4.62 -3.84 4.12
N ALA A 303 -5.55 -4.56 3.51
CA ALA A 303 -6.93 -4.64 3.95
C ALA A 303 -7.50 -6.04 3.69
N PHE A 304 -8.35 -6.52 4.57
CA PHE A 304 -9.13 -7.76 4.36
C PHE A 304 -10.42 -7.46 3.60
N LEU A 305 -10.85 -8.43 2.81
CA LEU A 305 -12.21 -8.48 2.29
C LEU A 305 -13.17 -9.00 3.37
N PRO A 306 -14.49 -8.79 3.19
CA PRO A 306 -15.49 -9.25 4.16
C PRO A 306 -15.51 -10.78 4.40
N ASP A 307 -14.93 -11.56 3.49
CA ASP A 307 -14.80 -13.02 3.61
C ASP A 307 -13.76 -13.46 4.66
N SER A 308 -13.07 -12.52 5.30
CA SER A 308 -12.01 -12.74 6.30
C SER A 308 -10.81 -13.58 5.78
N ARG A 309 -10.79 -13.91 4.52
CA ARG A 309 -9.80 -14.76 3.86
C ARG A 309 -9.00 -14.06 2.79
N THR A 310 -9.69 -13.29 1.96
CA THR A 310 -9.03 -12.53 0.91
C THR A 310 -8.46 -11.23 1.46
N MET A 311 -7.20 -10.94 1.14
CA MET A 311 -6.55 -9.66 1.42
C MET A 311 -6.22 -8.93 0.13
N ILE A 312 -6.21 -7.60 0.20
CA ILE A 312 -5.57 -6.76 -0.80
C ILE A 312 -4.40 -6.02 -0.18
N THR A 313 -3.37 -5.82 -0.98
CA THR A 313 -2.17 -5.06 -0.60
C THR A 313 -1.84 -4.02 -1.65
N GLY A 314 -1.38 -2.87 -1.22
CA GLY A 314 -0.81 -1.83 -2.06
C GLY A 314 0.68 -1.66 -1.75
N GLY A 315 1.49 -1.48 -2.78
CA GLY A 315 2.93 -1.45 -2.61
C GLY A 315 3.68 -0.56 -3.60
N ALA A 316 5.00 -0.59 -3.47
CA ALA A 316 5.92 0.18 -4.29
C ALA A 316 5.95 -0.28 -5.77
N ASP A 317 5.43 -1.45 -6.06
CA ASP A 317 5.28 -2.00 -7.40
C ASP A 317 4.12 -1.38 -8.21
N ARG A 318 3.41 -0.38 -7.66
CA ARG A 318 2.29 0.37 -8.27
C ARG A 318 1.04 -0.47 -8.51
N MET A 319 0.93 -1.63 -7.85
CA MET A 319 -0.17 -2.57 -8.03
C MET A 319 -0.98 -2.74 -6.77
N VAL A 320 -2.26 -3.03 -6.93
CA VAL A 320 -3.08 -3.62 -5.87
C VAL A 320 -3.15 -5.12 -6.13
N ARG A 321 -2.64 -5.91 -5.18
CA ARG A 321 -2.56 -7.37 -5.28
C ARG A 321 -3.59 -8.02 -4.39
N ARG A 322 -4.08 -9.18 -4.79
CA ARG A 322 -4.96 -10.02 -3.99
C ARG A 322 -4.25 -11.28 -3.51
N TRP A 323 -4.53 -11.67 -2.29
CA TRP A 323 -3.92 -12.81 -1.61
C TRP A 323 -4.96 -13.61 -0.85
N ASP A 324 -4.78 -14.90 -0.79
CA ASP A 324 -5.44 -15.76 0.18
C ASP A 324 -4.62 -15.73 1.49
N ALA A 325 -5.18 -15.16 2.55
CA ALA A 325 -4.49 -15.03 3.85
C ALA A 325 -4.25 -16.38 4.52
N VAL A 326 -5.03 -17.40 4.17
CA VAL A 326 -4.94 -18.75 4.77
C VAL A 326 -3.91 -19.61 4.05
N THR A 327 -3.86 -19.61 2.72
CA THR A 327 -2.88 -20.40 1.96
C THR A 327 -1.60 -19.64 1.66
N GLY A 328 -1.67 -18.31 1.59
CA GLY A 328 -0.57 -17.45 1.19
C GLY A 328 -0.43 -17.27 -0.32
N ASP A 329 -1.34 -17.85 -1.07
CA ASP A 329 -1.30 -17.81 -2.52
C ASP A 329 -1.81 -16.48 -3.07
N HIS A 330 -1.26 -16.08 -4.20
CA HIS A 330 -1.84 -15.00 -5.00
C HIS A 330 -3.18 -15.44 -5.58
N ILE A 331 -4.20 -14.61 -5.44
CA ILE A 331 -5.48 -14.83 -6.10
C ILE A 331 -5.42 -14.24 -7.52
N GLY A 332 -5.48 -15.12 -8.53
CA GLY A 332 -5.48 -14.83 -9.96
C GLY A 332 -4.11 -14.89 -10.63
N ALA A 333 -4.07 -14.64 -11.96
CA ALA A 333 -2.84 -14.74 -12.73
C ALA A 333 -1.78 -13.75 -12.24
N VAL A 334 -0.66 -14.24 -11.79
CA VAL A 334 0.53 -13.45 -11.55
C VAL A 334 1.06 -13.04 -12.92
N ALA A 335 1.12 -11.75 -13.22
CA ALA A 335 1.91 -11.31 -14.36
C ALA A 335 3.37 -11.63 -14.03
N LEU A 336 3.92 -12.63 -14.71
CA LEU A 336 5.30 -13.13 -14.52
C LEU A 336 6.39 -12.13 -14.93
N ALA A 337 6.04 -10.98 -15.52
CA ALA A 337 6.97 -9.88 -15.59
C ALA A 337 7.00 -9.23 -14.20
N SER A 338 7.88 -9.69 -13.33
CA SER A 338 8.38 -8.84 -12.25
C SER A 338 8.76 -7.50 -12.88
N PRO A 339 8.36 -6.34 -12.31
CA PRO A 339 9.04 -5.11 -12.66
C PRO A 339 10.53 -5.43 -12.54
N GLU A 340 11.33 -5.11 -13.54
CA GLU A 340 12.78 -5.24 -13.41
C GLU A 340 13.16 -4.65 -12.06
N ASP A 341 13.82 -5.45 -11.24
CA ASP A 341 14.29 -4.96 -9.94
C ASP A 341 15.15 -3.72 -10.25
N PRO A 342 14.75 -2.50 -9.83
CA PRO A 342 15.51 -1.30 -10.14
C PRO A 342 16.93 -1.35 -9.58
N LEU A 343 17.21 -2.32 -8.71
CA LEU A 343 18.51 -2.58 -8.12
C LEU A 343 19.21 -3.84 -8.69
N ALA A 344 18.66 -4.47 -9.74
CA ALA A 344 19.25 -5.68 -10.33
C ALA A 344 20.72 -5.49 -10.75
N ALA A 345 21.06 -4.30 -11.26
CA ALA A 345 22.44 -3.95 -11.62
C ALA A 345 23.38 -3.87 -10.41
N TYR A 346 22.86 -3.84 -9.20
CA TYR A 346 23.60 -3.73 -7.95
C TYR A 346 23.40 -4.96 -7.04
N ALA A 347 23.05 -6.10 -7.61
CA ALA A 347 22.85 -7.33 -6.87
C ALA A 347 24.11 -7.69 -6.05
N GLY A 348 23.91 -7.96 -4.75
CA GLY A 348 25.02 -8.28 -3.83
C GLY A 348 25.73 -7.05 -3.22
N ASP A 349 25.33 -5.83 -3.58
CA ASP A 349 25.85 -4.61 -2.92
C ASP A 349 25.08 -4.38 -1.60
N PRO A 350 25.76 -4.39 -0.42
CA PRO A 350 25.09 -4.21 0.87
C PRO A 350 24.32 -2.89 0.97
N GLY A 351 24.84 -1.82 0.37
CA GLY A 351 24.18 -0.53 0.37
C GLY A 351 22.96 -0.48 -0.52
N ALA A 352 22.91 -1.25 -1.63
CA ALA A 352 21.74 -1.43 -2.45
C ALA A 352 20.63 -2.15 -1.66
N GLU A 353 20.97 -3.14 -0.86
CA GLU A 353 19.99 -3.83 0.00
C GLU A 353 19.39 -2.88 1.06
N VAL A 354 20.19 -2.01 1.66
CA VAL A 354 19.70 -0.96 2.54
C VAL A 354 18.82 0.04 1.79
N TYR A 355 19.24 0.45 0.58
CA TYR A 355 18.51 1.40 -0.27
C TYR A 355 17.17 0.84 -0.77
N ARG A 356 16.95 -0.46 -0.75
CA ARG A 356 15.74 -1.12 -1.25
C ARG A 356 14.43 -0.53 -0.69
N ALA A 357 14.47 -0.04 0.55
CA ALA A 357 13.33 0.66 1.15
C ALA A 357 13.06 2.04 0.53
N CYS A 358 14.05 2.64 -0.13
CA CYS A 358 14.00 4.00 -0.67
C CYS A 358 13.54 4.06 -2.13
N VAL A 359 13.65 2.94 -2.89
CA VAL A 359 13.31 2.88 -4.33
C VAL A 359 11.83 3.19 -4.62
N ALA A 360 10.97 3.03 -3.61
CA ALA A 360 9.54 3.37 -3.73
C ALA A 360 9.34 4.86 -4.02
N CYS A 361 10.16 5.71 -3.39
CA CYS A 361 9.99 7.14 -3.40
C CYS A 361 11.07 7.87 -4.19
N HIS A 362 12.24 7.29 -4.37
CA HIS A 362 13.40 7.94 -4.99
C HIS A 362 13.92 7.15 -6.18
N THR A 363 14.41 7.87 -7.19
CA THR A 363 15.14 7.31 -8.31
C THR A 363 16.64 7.58 -8.17
N LEU A 364 17.47 6.80 -8.84
CA LEU A 364 18.93 6.97 -8.86
C LEU A 364 19.42 7.65 -10.14
N SER A 365 18.60 7.64 -11.20
CA SER A 365 18.90 8.23 -12.50
C SER A 365 18.08 9.50 -12.75
N PRO A 366 18.66 10.55 -13.37
CA PRO A 366 17.91 11.73 -13.75
C PRO A 366 16.84 11.43 -14.81
N ASP A 367 17.06 10.43 -15.67
CA ASP A 367 16.13 10.05 -16.75
C ASP A 367 14.81 9.44 -16.23
N GLU A 368 14.85 8.85 -15.03
CA GLU A 368 13.64 8.32 -14.38
C GLU A 368 12.79 9.42 -13.73
N GLY A 369 13.33 10.64 -13.58
CA GLY A 369 12.64 11.77 -12.97
C GLY A 369 12.37 11.61 -11.47
N ASN A 370 11.46 12.46 -10.97
CA ASN A 370 11.02 12.42 -9.59
C ASN A 370 9.89 11.39 -9.40
N ARG A 371 9.84 10.78 -8.21
CA ARG A 371 8.71 9.95 -7.72
C ARG A 371 8.00 10.71 -6.59
N ALA A 372 7.53 10.01 -5.58
CA ALA A 372 7.01 10.64 -4.36
C ALA A 372 8.07 11.47 -3.63
N GLY A 373 9.32 11.06 -3.72
CA GLY A 373 10.50 11.83 -3.35
C GLY A 373 11.25 12.35 -4.57
N PRO A 374 12.18 13.31 -4.37
CA PRO A 374 13.04 13.82 -5.44
C PRO A 374 13.99 12.72 -5.94
N THR A 375 14.42 12.81 -7.20
CA THR A 375 15.52 11.95 -7.66
C THR A 375 16.78 12.23 -6.83
N LEU A 376 17.50 11.16 -6.49
CA LEU A 376 18.79 11.25 -5.79
C LEU A 376 19.97 11.38 -6.75
N ALA A 377 19.75 11.37 -8.08
CA ALA A 377 20.80 11.64 -9.05
C ALA A 377 21.53 12.93 -8.69
N GLY A 378 22.86 12.88 -8.54
CA GLY A 378 23.68 14.02 -8.14
C GLY A 378 23.35 14.60 -6.76
N ILE A 379 22.93 13.76 -5.80
CA ILE A 379 22.53 14.24 -4.47
C ILE A 379 23.68 14.89 -3.69
N PHE A 380 24.87 14.31 -3.74
CA PHE A 380 25.99 14.82 -2.95
C PHE A 380 26.51 16.16 -3.50
N GLY A 381 26.70 17.12 -2.62
CA GLY A 381 27.01 18.52 -2.94
C GLY A 381 25.76 19.38 -3.19
N ARG A 382 24.56 18.77 -3.31
CA ARG A 382 23.32 19.50 -3.54
C ARG A 382 22.74 20.03 -2.23
N ARG A 383 22.31 21.30 -2.24
CA ARG A 383 21.59 21.88 -1.11
C ARG A 383 20.19 21.24 -0.99
N ILE A 384 19.73 21.05 0.25
CA ILE A 384 18.37 20.58 0.53
C ILE A 384 17.32 21.45 -0.19
N ALA A 385 16.26 20.85 -0.67
CA ALA A 385 15.14 21.51 -1.34
C ALA A 385 15.50 22.35 -2.58
N SER A 386 16.66 22.11 -3.22
CA SER A 386 17.12 22.89 -4.38
C SER A 386 16.94 22.21 -5.74
N LEU A 387 16.43 20.95 -5.78
CA LEU A 387 16.24 20.24 -7.05
C LEU A 387 15.09 20.88 -7.85
N PRO A 388 15.34 21.33 -9.10
CA PRO A 388 14.28 21.85 -9.96
C PRO A 388 13.20 20.81 -10.27
N GLY A 389 11.96 21.25 -10.41
CA GLY A 389 10.84 20.38 -10.83
C GLY A 389 10.31 19.45 -9.73
N TYR A 390 10.75 19.59 -8.49
CA TYR A 390 10.17 18.91 -7.34
C TYR A 390 9.58 19.90 -6.32
N ASN A 391 8.35 19.64 -5.86
CA ASN A 391 7.66 20.54 -4.93
C ASN A 391 8.02 20.23 -3.47
N PHE A 392 9.06 20.88 -2.97
CA PHE A 392 9.48 20.79 -1.56
C PHE A 392 8.57 21.61 -0.65
N SER A 393 8.42 21.18 0.61
CA SER A 393 7.75 21.96 1.63
C SER A 393 8.52 23.26 1.94
N GLU A 394 7.79 24.30 2.34
CA GLU A 394 8.40 25.59 2.74
C GLU A 394 9.35 25.42 3.95
N ALA A 395 9.06 24.44 4.82
CA ALA A 395 9.93 24.12 5.94
C ALA A 395 11.31 23.65 5.47
N LEU A 396 11.36 22.73 4.49
CA LEU A 396 12.61 22.21 3.94
C LEU A 396 13.41 23.28 3.21
N LYS A 397 12.75 24.20 2.51
CA LYS A 397 13.43 25.31 1.80
C LYS A 397 14.17 26.27 2.73
N ARG A 398 13.79 26.31 4.02
CA ARG A 398 14.42 27.15 5.04
C ARG A 398 15.62 26.51 5.72
N LEU A 399 15.82 25.20 5.54
CA LEU A 399 16.94 24.49 6.13
C LEU A 399 18.24 24.79 5.36
N ASP A 400 19.35 24.88 6.10
CA ASP A 400 20.69 25.06 5.53
C ASP A 400 21.49 23.77 5.64
N ILE A 401 21.13 22.80 4.82
CA ILE A 401 21.76 21.47 4.75
C ILE A 401 22.29 21.27 3.33
N VAL A 402 23.55 20.88 3.21
CA VAL A 402 24.11 20.33 1.97
C VAL A 402 24.25 18.83 2.14
N TRP A 403 23.75 18.09 1.17
CA TRP A 403 23.82 16.64 1.22
C TRP A 403 25.24 16.14 0.99
N THR A 404 25.79 15.49 2.00
CA THR A 404 27.08 14.78 1.97
C THR A 404 26.84 13.36 2.50
N PRO A 405 27.78 12.42 2.36
CA PRO A 405 27.67 11.12 3.00
C PRO A 405 27.37 11.21 4.51
N GLU A 406 28.00 12.18 5.20
CA GLU A 406 27.82 12.40 6.64
C GLU A 406 26.43 12.92 6.98
N THR A 407 25.91 13.90 6.21
CA THR A 407 24.58 14.46 6.46
C THR A 407 23.47 13.45 6.13
N VAL A 408 23.66 12.60 5.11
CA VAL A 408 22.75 11.48 4.82
C VAL A 408 22.83 10.42 5.92
N ALA A 409 24.01 10.04 6.38
CA ALA A 409 24.14 9.11 7.50
C ALA A 409 23.46 9.67 8.76
N ARG A 410 23.63 10.96 9.04
CA ARG A 410 23.00 11.63 10.19
C ARG A 410 21.48 11.69 10.08
N LEU A 411 20.93 11.91 8.88
CA LEU A 411 19.50 11.84 8.63
C LEU A 411 18.90 10.49 9.08
N PHE A 412 19.57 9.38 8.77
CA PHE A 412 19.10 8.04 9.13
C PHE A 412 19.51 7.60 10.54
N GLU A 413 20.43 8.28 11.18
CA GLU A 413 20.79 8.04 12.58
C GLU A 413 19.72 8.57 13.53
N ILE A 414 19.29 9.81 13.34
CA ILE A 414 18.36 10.49 14.23
C ILE A 414 16.91 10.48 13.73
N GLY A 415 16.71 10.26 12.45
CA GLY A 415 15.43 10.17 11.77
C GLY A 415 15.05 11.43 10.99
N PRO A 416 14.31 11.25 9.86
CA PRO A 416 13.90 12.36 9.00
C PRO A 416 13.10 13.44 9.69
N THR A 417 12.19 13.08 10.59
CA THR A 417 11.33 14.04 11.29
C THR A 417 12.14 15.01 12.17
N GLU A 418 13.17 14.50 12.81
CA GLU A 418 14.04 15.30 13.69
C GLU A 418 15.12 16.06 12.91
N TYR A 419 15.75 15.41 11.92
CA TYR A 419 16.86 16.01 11.16
C TYR A 419 16.38 17.03 10.12
N THR A 420 15.25 16.77 9.48
CA THR A 420 14.63 17.63 8.45
C THR A 420 13.17 17.95 8.80
N PRO A 421 12.93 18.81 9.80
CA PRO A 421 11.58 19.16 10.24
C PRO A 421 10.71 19.67 9.08
N GLY A 422 9.49 19.17 8.99
CA GLY A 422 8.56 19.47 7.89
C GLY A 422 8.79 18.64 6.62
N THR A 423 9.63 17.59 6.71
CA THR A 423 9.77 16.60 5.65
C THR A 423 8.47 15.80 5.46
N LYS A 424 8.23 15.37 4.22
CA LYS A 424 7.19 14.38 3.88
C LYS A 424 7.75 12.96 3.83
N MET A 425 9.04 12.80 4.05
CA MET A 425 9.68 11.50 4.13
C MET A 425 9.20 10.75 5.38
N PRO A 426 8.72 9.51 5.25
CA PRO A 426 8.34 8.70 6.41
C PRO A 426 9.52 8.52 7.37
N GLU A 427 9.21 8.39 8.67
CA GLU A 427 10.24 8.13 9.68
C GLU A 427 10.94 6.80 9.39
N GLN A 428 12.24 6.86 9.22
CA GLN A 428 13.10 5.71 8.97
C GLN A 428 14.44 5.94 9.70
N ARG A 429 14.80 5.00 10.56
CA ARG A 429 16.10 5.01 11.25
C ARG A 429 16.89 3.76 10.87
N ILE A 430 18.17 3.94 10.59
CA ILE A 430 19.11 2.85 10.34
C ILE A 430 20.01 2.77 11.56
N GLY A 431 19.77 1.82 12.45
CA GLY A 431 20.47 1.71 13.73
C GLY A 431 21.95 1.36 13.57
N SER A 432 22.29 0.50 12.58
CA SER A 432 23.66 0.08 12.31
C SER A 432 24.47 1.21 11.63
N ALA A 433 25.60 1.56 12.20
CA ALA A 433 26.53 2.50 11.57
C ALA A 433 27.15 1.93 10.27
N GLU A 434 27.31 0.60 10.22
CA GLU A 434 27.80 -0.12 9.06
C GLU A 434 26.79 -0.02 7.91
N ASP A 435 25.49 -0.24 8.16
CA ASP A 435 24.44 -0.11 7.17
C ASP A 435 24.32 1.35 6.66
N ARG A 436 24.43 2.34 7.56
CA ARG A 436 24.44 3.76 7.16
C ARG A 436 25.61 4.08 6.24
N LYS A 437 26.80 3.55 6.56
CA LYS A 437 27.97 3.69 5.70
C LYS A 437 27.76 2.99 4.36
N ALA A 438 27.30 1.76 4.35
CA ALA A 438 27.00 1.01 3.12
C ALA A 438 26.02 1.78 2.22
N LEU A 439 24.94 2.34 2.80
CA LEU A 439 23.99 3.18 2.08
C LEU A 439 24.65 4.40 1.43
N THR A 440 25.48 5.14 2.16
CA THR A 440 26.13 6.36 1.62
C THR A 440 27.18 6.03 0.56
N ASP A 441 27.94 4.95 0.73
CA ASP A 441 28.89 4.46 -0.28
C ASP A 441 28.14 4.04 -1.57
N PHE A 442 27.02 3.34 -1.42
CA PHE A 442 26.16 2.97 -2.55
C PHE A 442 25.63 4.21 -3.28
N LEU A 443 25.06 5.18 -2.56
CA LEU A 443 24.55 6.41 -3.17
C LEU A 443 25.65 7.18 -3.90
N ALA A 444 26.86 7.28 -3.34
CA ALA A 444 28.01 7.93 -3.98
C ALA A 444 28.42 7.27 -5.30
N LYS A 445 28.15 5.97 -5.45
CA LYS A 445 28.42 5.18 -6.67
C LYS A 445 27.25 5.25 -7.67
N ALA A 446 26.01 5.14 -7.18
CA ALA A 446 24.82 4.94 -8.00
C ALA A 446 24.16 6.25 -8.48
N THR A 447 24.51 7.41 -7.92
CA THR A 447 23.87 8.70 -8.21
C THR A 447 24.79 9.70 -8.92
N LYS A 448 25.91 9.22 -9.48
CA LYS A 448 26.89 10.05 -10.24
C LYS A 448 26.32 10.55 -11.55
#